data_628abc48a08b40959c9d8f47991b6cfa
#
_entry.id   628abc48a08b40959c9d8f47991b6cfa
#
_cell.length_a   1.000
_cell.length_b   1.000
_cell.length_c   1.000
_cell.angle_alpha   90.00
_cell.angle_beta   90.00
_cell.angle_gamma   90.00
#
_symmetry.space_group_name_H-M   'P 1'
#
loop_
_entity.id
_entity.type
_entity.pdbx_description
1 polymer ?
#
loop_
_entity_poly.entity_id
_entity_poly.type
_entity_poly.pdbx_seq_one_letter_code
_entity_poly.pdbx_strand_id
1 'polypeptide(L)'
;MRKQNVSIGLFILLFSFTTVMAGENVKGQVRQLLQTETLKRADAALESVPMTVTATRAERSAGGIHDFYSEGDYWWENPQNPAGPFIRRDGETNPDNFTAHRHAMIRFSQLVGDLTSAWILTGDKKYTDAAMRHIRAWFIDQKTMMNPNLLYAQAIKGIATGRGIGIIDTIHLIEVAQSLRLMEAQGIIEDKELQTIRLWFSDYLTWLSTHRYGINEMEAKNNHGTCWTMQVAAFASFTQNEEMLRFCRERYRSVLLPNQMAADGSFPLELERTKPYGYSLFNLDAMTTLCHLLTTPEENLWDYTTTDGRNIEKGISWLVSFLKDKGSWQRQPDIMFWEEWPVAHPFLLFGSLHHYRKEYFQTWKQLEHFPTNEEVIRNLPIRHPLLWLN
;
A
#
# COMPACT_ATOMS: atom_id res chain seq x y z
N MET A 1 -23.75 19.17 -47.63
CA MET A 1 -23.59 18.47 -46.36
C MET A 1 -22.13 18.01 -46.20
N ARG A 2 -21.23 18.89 -45.80
CA ARG A 2 -19.80 18.56 -45.50
C ARG A 2 -19.13 19.72 -44.75
N LYS A 3 -19.52 19.98 -43.47
CA LYS A 3 -18.81 20.95 -42.59
C LYS A 3 -18.99 20.68 -41.08
N GLN A 4 -19.48 19.50 -40.65
CA GLN A 4 -19.68 19.28 -39.17
C GLN A 4 -18.68 18.31 -38.53
N ASN A 5 -17.84 17.58 -39.28
CA ASN A 5 -16.96 16.55 -38.68
C ASN A 5 -15.56 17.04 -38.27
N VAL A 6 -15.14 18.26 -38.61
CA VAL A 6 -13.79 18.77 -38.29
C VAL A 6 -13.71 19.35 -36.88
N SER A 7 -14.81 19.91 -36.35
CA SER A 7 -14.83 20.52 -35.00
C SER A 7 -14.72 19.49 -33.85
N ILE A 8 -15.32 18.32 -34.00
CA ILE A 8 -15.36 17.30 -32.91
C ILE A 8 -13.97 16.66 -32.75
N GLY A 9 -13.29 16.34 -33.85
CA GLY A 9 -11.94 15.77 -33.79
C GLY A 9 -10.89 16.72 -33.21
N LEU A 10 -11.01 18.02 -33.51
CA LEU A 10 -10.10 19.04 -32.99
C LEU A 10 -10.34 19.31 -31.49
N PHE A 11 -11.58 19.22 -31.01
CA PHE A 11 -11.94 19.39 -29.61
C PHE A 11 -11.45 18.22 -28.74
N ILE A 12 -11.54 16.99 -29.24
CA ILE A 12 -11.03 15.78 -28.56
C ILE A 12 -9.52 15.79 -28.49
N LEU A 13 -8.83 16.20 -29.56
CA LEU A 13 -7.37 16.32 -29.59
C LEU A 13 -6.86 17.44 -28.67
N LEU A 14 -7.51 18.59 -28.61
CA LEU A 14 -7.16 19.69 -27.70
C LEU A 14 -7.41 19.30 -26.23
N PHE A 15 -8.49 18.61 -25.93
CA PHE A 15 -8.80 18.16 -24.57
C PHE A 15 -7.81 17.12 -24.07
N SER A 16 -7.47 16.12 -24.90
CA SER A 16 -6.46 15.13 -24.54
C SER A 16 -5.07 15.72 -24.38
N PHE A 17 -4.67 16.70 -25.19
CA PHE A 17 -3.37 17.37 -25.06
C PHE A 17 -3.29 18.22 -23.77
N THR A 18 -4.33 18.94 -23.41
CA THR A 18 -4.37 19.74 -22.17
C THR A 18 -4.35 18.87 -20.90
N THR A 19 -4.98 17.70 -20.91
CA THR A 19 -4.97 16.77 -19.78
C THR A 19 -3.61 16.10 -19.59
N VAL A 20 -2.97 15.68 -20.67
CA VAL A 20 -1.58 15.15 -20.63
C VAL A 20 -0.60 16.19 -20.09
N MET A 21 -0.67 17.43 -20.57
CA MET A 21 0.19 18.52 -20.08
C MET A 21 -0.07 18.84 -18.60
N ALA A 22 -1.32 18.73 -18.14
CA ALA A 22 -1.66 18.95 -16.74
C ALA A 22 -1.09 17.84 -15.84
N GLY A 23 -1.17 16.60 -16.26
CA GLY A 23 -0.58 15.44 -15.54
C GLY A 23 0.94 15.53 -15.44
N GLU A 24 1.64 15.84 -16.53
CA GLU A 24 3.10 16.03 -16.53
C GLU A 24 3.54 17.19 -15.64
N ASN A 25 2.77 18.28 -15.58
CA ASN A 25 3.03 19.38 -14.66
C ASN A 25 2.94 18.93 -13.18
N VAL A 26 1.94 18.11 -12.83
CA VAL A 26 1.80 17.53 -11.47
C VAL A 26 3.02 16.66 -11.16
N LYS A 27 3.41 15.74 -12.04
CA LYS A 27 4.58 14.87 -11.86
C LYS A 27 5.88 15.68 -11.65
N GLY A 28 6.08 16.73 -12.43
CA GLY A 28 7.23 17.65 -12.29
C GLY A 28 7.26 18.33 -10.92
N GLN A 29 6.10 18.84 -10.44
CA GLN A 29 5.99 19.48 -9.14
C GLN A 29 6.19 18.48 -7.97
N VAL A 30 5.72 17.22 -8.09
CA VAL A 30 5.98 16.17 -7.11
C VAL A 30 7.47 15.88 -7.00
N ARG A 31 8.17 15.72 -8.14
CA ARG A 31 9.62 15.51 -8.14
C ARG A 31 10.35 16.67 -7.44
N GLN A 32 10.03 17.91 -7.78
CA GLN A 32 10.63 19.08 -7.17
C GLN A 32 10.38 19.17 -5.66
N LEU A 33 9.15 18.88 -5.21
CA LEU A 33 8.76 18.93 -3.81
C LEU A 33 9.50 17.91 -2.96
N LEU A 34 9.62 16.68 -3.46
CA LEU A 34 10.14 15.56 -2.68
C LEU A 34 11.67 15.38 -2.80
N GLN A 35 12.31 15.97 -3.80
CA GLN A 35 13.70 15.70 -4.18
C GLN A 35 14.68 15.83 -3.01
N THR A 36 14.65 16.93 -2.28
CA THR A 36 15.66 17.23 -1.25
C THR A 36 15.66 16.21 -0.13
N GLU A 37 14.48 15.92 0.45
CA GLU A 37 14.39 14.98 1.56
C GLU A 37 14.57 13.54 1.08
N THR A 38 14.08 13.18 -0.12
CA THR A 38 14.32 11.86 -0.73
C THR A 38 15.80 11.58 -0.90
N LEU A 39 16.59 12.52 -1.45
CA LEU A 39 18.02 12.32 -1.62
C LEU A 39 18.76 12.21 -0.30
N LYS A 40 18.44 13.06 0.68
CA LYS A 40 18.99 12.99 2.03
C LYS A 40 18.76 11.63 2.69
N ARG A 41 17.53 11.10 2.62
CA ARG A 41 17.16 9.78 3.17
C ARG A 41 17.85 8.65 2.42
N ALA A 42 17.93 8.72 1.11
CA ALA A 42 18.60 7.73 0.30
C ALA A 42 20.13 7.72 0.53
N ASP A 43 20.76 8.88 0.69
CA ASP A 43 22.20 8.95 1.03
C ASP A 43 22.48 8.35 2.41
N ALA A 44 21.62 8.57 3.39
CA ALA A 44 21.71 7.91 4.70
C ALA A 44 21.48 6.38 4.60
N ALA A 45 20.67 5.93 3.63
CA ALA A 45 20.38 4.52 3.40
C ALA A 45 21.53 3.75 2.72
N LEU A 46 22.47 4.44 2.05
CA LEU A 46 23.59 3.79 1.32
C LEU A 46 24.43 2.87 2.21
N GLU A 47 24.67 3.26 3.47
CA GLU A 47 25.48 2.51 4.42
C GLU A 47 24.66 1.54 5.28
N SER A 48 23.34 1.46 5.05
CA SER A 48 22.45 0.60 5.82
C SER A 48 22.73 -0.89 5.56
N VAL A 49 22.80 -1.67 6.65
CA VAL A 49 22.98 -3.12 6.58
C VAL A 49 21.60 -3.79 6.43
N PRO A 50 21.46 -4.81 5.57
CA PRO A 50 20.26 -5.61 5.48
C PRO A 50 19.86 -6.24 6.82
N MET A 51 18.58 -6.18 7.14
CA MET A 51 17.97 -6.81 8.30
C MET A 51 16.67 -7.48 7.84
N THR A 52 16.58 -8.79 8.08
CA THR A 52 15.42 -9.60 7.69
C THR A 52 14.74 -10.21 8.92
N VAL A 53 13.75 -11.05 8.72
CA VAL A 53 13.08 -11.81 9.80
C VAL A 53 14.07 -12.67 10.61
N THR A 54 15.20 -13.06 10.02
CA THR A 54 16.20 -13.90 10.68
C THR A 54 17.08 -13.13 11.69
N ALA A 55 17.00 -11.80 11.71
CA ALA A 55 17.82 -10.96 12.59
C ALA A 55 17.36 -11.01 14.06
N THR A 56 16.10 -11.34 14.31
CA THR A 56 15.53 -11.40 15.66
C THR A 56 14.68 -12.66 15.79
N ARG A 57 15.01 -13.52 16.74
CA ARG A 57 14.23 -14.72 17.00
C ARG A 57 12.92 -14.36 17.71
N ALA A 58 11.80 -14.88 17.19
CA ALA A 58 10.49 -14.75 17.81
C ALA A 58 10.24 -15.94 18.74
N GLU A 59 10.55 -15.80 20.01
CA GLU A 59 10.48 -16.90 21.01
C GLU A 59 9.09 -17.52 21.17
N ARG A 60 8.02 -16.73 20.90
CA ARG A 60 6.63 -17.19 20.97
C ARG A 60 6.10 -17.74 19.65
N SER A 61 6.88 -17.69 18.59
CA SER A 61 6.49 -18.21 17.27
C SER A 61 6.50 -19.74 17.26
N ALA A 62 5.51 -20.36 16.60
CA ALA A 62 5.53 -21.77 16.26
C ALA A 62 6.32 -22.07 14.96
N GLY A 63 6.77 -21.03 14.25
CA GLY A 63 7.53 -21.14 13.00
C GLY A 63 9.05 -21.23 13.21
N GLY A 64 9.76 -21.35 12.09
CA GLY A 64 11.21 -21.34 12.02
C GLY A 64 11.81 -19.94 11.92
N ILE A 65 13.15 -19.87 11.76
CA ILE A 65 13.88 -18.60 11.71
C ILE A 65 13.60 -17.77 10.46
N HIS A 66 13.15 -18.39 9.39
CA HIS A 66 12.78 -17.74 8.12
C HIS A 66 11.30 -17.32 8.04
N ASP A 67 10.51 -17.68 9.06
CA ASP A 67 9.08 -17.37 9.07
C ASP A 67 8.83 -16.00 9.66
N PHE A 68 8.00 -15.22 8.96
CA PHE A 68 7.50 -13.96 9.51
C PHE A 68 6.57 -14.24 10.69
N TYR A 69 6.78 -13.54 11.78
CA TYR A 69 5.95 -13.59 12.97
C TYR A 69 5.55 -12.20 13.43
N SER A 70 4.33 -12.04 13.81
CA SER A 70 3.83 -10.87 14.54
C SER A 70 2.72 -11.27 15.50
N GLU A 71 2.41 -10.40 16.44
CA GLU A 71 1.30 -10.58 17.38
C GLU A 71 0.18 -9.61 17.07
N GLY A 72 -1.04 -10.01 17.38
CA GLY A 72 -2.23 -9.20 17.13
C GLY A 72 -2.19 -7.93 17.99
N ASP A 73 -2.19 -6.75 17.36
CA ASP A 73 -1.94 -5.47 18.02
C ASP A 73 -2.86 -5.16 19.18
N TYR A 74 -4.12 -5.55 19.06
CA TYR A 74 -5.19 -5.24 20.02
C TYR A 74 -5.43 -6.36 21.02
N TRP A 75 -4.46 -7.26 21.22
CA TRP A 75 -4.55 -8.37 22.12
C TRP A 75 -3.64 -8.17 23.32
N TRP A 76 -4.21 -8.26 24.52
CA TRP A 76 -3.60 -7.92 25.79
C TRP A 76 -3.63 -9.10 26.75
N GLU A 77 -2.66 -9.15 27.64
CA GLU A 77 -2.72 -10.08 28.76
C GLU A 77 -4.02 -9.88 29.56
N ASN A 78 -4.66 -10.98 29.93
CA ASN A 78 -5.85 -10.95 30.77
C ASN A 78 -5.43 -10.73 32.24
N PRO A 79 -5.71 -9.58 32.88
CA PRO A 79 -5.30 -9.32 34.26
C PRO A 79 -5.90 -10.31 35.27
N GLN A 80 -7.06 -10.91 34.93
CA GLN A 80 -7.73 -11.89 35.80
C GLN A 80 -7.20 -13.32 35.60
N ASN A 81 -6.47 -13.58 34.51
CA ASN A 81 -5.85 -14.86 34.20
C ASN A 81 -4.58 -14.66 33.33
N PRO A 82 -3.46 -14.19 33.91
CA PRO A 82 -2.24 -13.87 33.15
C PRO A 82 -1.62 -15.06 32.39
N ALA A 83 -1.81 -16.27 32.91
CA ALA A 83 -1.37 -17.49 32.25
C ALA A 83 -2.29 -17.96 31.10
N GLY A 84 -3.50 -17.41 31.04
CA GLY A 84 -4.52 -17.78 30.05
C GLY A 84 -4.37 -17.06 28.71
N PRO A 85 -5.42 -17.23 27.85
CA PRO A 85 -5.48 -16.55 26.57
C PRO A 85 -5.55 -15.04 26.72
N PHE A 86 -4.97 -14.31 25.75
CA PHE A 86 -5.08 -12.85 25.62
C PHE A 86 -6.53 -12.43 25.36
N ILE A 87 -6.87 -11.21 25.77
CA ILE A 87 -8.18 -10.57 25.54
C ILE A 87 -8.06 -9.43 24.53
N ARG A 88 -9.13 -9.16 23.79
CA ARG A 88 -9.15 -8.09 22.77
C ARG A 88 -9.55 -6.74 23.38
N ARG A 89 -8.81 -5.67 22.98
CA ARG A 89 -9.16 -4.27 23.20
C ARG A 89 -9.05 -3.56 21.85
N ASP A 90 -10.18 -3.42 21.16
CA ASP A 90 -10.17 -2.92 19.78
C ASP A 90 -9.58 -1.50 19.68
N GLY A 91 -8.62 -1.32 18.78
CA GLY A 91 -7.93 -0.05 18.52
C GLY A 91 -6.85 0.32 19.54
N GLU A 92 -6.73 -0.37 20.67
CA GLU A 92 -5.67 -0.14 21.66
C GLU A 92 -4.46 -1.01 21.34
N THR A 93 -3.41 -0.40 20.84
CA THR A 93 -2.15 -1.10 20.50
C THR A 93 -1.41 -1.53 21.78
N ASN A 94 -1.10 -2.83 21.87
CA ASN A 94 -0.32 -3.39 22.97
C ASN A 94 1.19 -3.20 22.70
N PRO A 95 1.92 -2.40 23.52
CA PRO A 95 3.33 -2.14 23.30
C PRO A 95 4.25 -3.35 23.61
N ASP A 96 3.75 -4.36 24.34
CA ASP A 96 4.53 -5.54 24.74
C ASP A 96 4.51 -6.65 23.68
N ASN A 97 3.81 -6.43 22.57
CA ASN A 97 3.77 -7.37 21.45
C ASN A 97 5.11 -7.45 20.71
N PHE A 98 5.41 -8.64 20.19
CA PHE A 98 6.56 -8.81 19.30
C PHE A 98 6.34 -8.08 17.97
N THR A 99 7.15 -7.07 17.69
CA THR A 99 7.04 -6.21 16.51
C THR A 99 8.28 -6.25 15.60
N ALA A 100 9.36 -6.95 16.00
CA ALA A 100 10.66 -6.86 15.32
C ALA A 100 10.61 -7.26 13.84
N HIS A 101 9.86 -8.30 13.46
CA HIS A 101 9.75 -8.69 12.03
C HIS A 101 8.92 -7.68 11.24
N ARG A 102 7.88 -7.08 11.82
CA ARG A 102 7.14 -5.99 11.19
C ARG A 102 8.01 -4.75 10.99
N HIS A 103 8.78 -4.36 11.99
CA HIS A 103 9.74 -3.24 11.86
C HIS A 103 10.82 -3.54 10.81
N ALA A 104 11.32 -4.79 10.73
CA ALA A 104 12.26 -5.19 9.69
C ALA A 104 11.64 -5.07 8.28
N MET A 105 10.37 -5.49 8.10
CA MET A 105 9.63 -5.38 6.84
C MET A 105 9.39 -3.92 6.43
N ILE A 106 8.92 -3.09 7.37
CA ILE A 106 8.69 -1.66 7.15
C ILE A 106 10.01 -0.96 6.79
N ARG A 107 11.08 -1.23 7.54
CA ARG A 107 12.41 -0.70 7.26
C ARG A 107 12.94 -1.15 5.89
N PHE A 108 12.78 -2.41 5.56
CA PHE A 108 13.19 -2.95 4.25
C PHE A 108 12.52 -2.21 3.09
N SER A 109 11.19 -2.11 3.12
CA SER A 109 10.44 -1.41 2.08
C SER A 109 10.76 0.09 2.04
N GLN A 110 11.03 0.70 3.21
CA GLN A 110 11.46 2.10 3.32
C GLN A 110 12.80 2.32 2.60
N LEU A 111 13.80 1.49 2.90
CA LEU A 111 15.13 1.60 2.30
C LEU A 111 15.10 1.37 0.78
N VAL A 112 14.39 0.34 0.32
CA VAL A 112 14.24 0.07 -1.12
C VAL A 112 13.51 1.21 -1.82
N GLY A 113 12.46 1.75 -1.22
CA GLY A 113 11.69 2.86 -1.77
C GLY A 113 12.48 4.16 -1.84
N ASP A 114 13.19 4.55 -0.76
CA ASP A 114 14.04 5.75 -0.73
C ASP A 114 15.16 5.65 -1.78
N LEU A 115 15.87 4.52 -1.83
CA LEU A 115 16.97 4.27 -2.77
C LEU A 115 16.48 4.25 -4.23
N THR A 116 15.39 3.56 -4.53
CA THR A 116 14.84 3.53 -5.90
C THR A 116 14.33 4.92 -6.31
N SER A 117 13.70 5.66 -5.39
CA SER A 117 13.25 7.04 -5.65
C SER A 117 14.43 7.98 -5.97
N ALA A 118 15.54 7.86 -5.24
CA ALA A 118 16.75 8.63 -5.52
C ALA A 118 17.38 8.28 -6.88
N TRP A 119 17.37 6.99 -7.24
CA TRP A 119 17.80 6.57 -8.57
C TRP A 119 16.89 7.16 -9.68
N ILE A 120 15.58 7.19 -9.51
CA ILE A 120 14.65 7.83 -10.46
C ILE A 120 14.99 9.32 -10.66
N LEU A 121 15.39 10.00 -9.59
CA LEU A 121 15.73 11.43 -9.63
C LEU A 121 17.09 11.72 -10.28
N THR A 122 18.07 10.82 -10.11
CA THR A 122 19.48 11.09 -10.42
C THR A 122 20.08 10.24 -11.54
N GLY A 123 19.54 9.04 -11.77
CA GLY A 123 20.12 8.01 -12.62
C GLY A 123 21.37 7.33 -12.00
N ASP A 124 21.78 7.67 -10.77
CA ASP A 124 23.01 7.15 -10.16
C ASP A 124 22.82 5.70 -9.67
N LYS A 125 23.62 4.81 -10.28
CA LYS A 125 23.60 3.35 -10.02
C LYS A 125 23.91 2.97 -8.56
N LYS A 126 24.62 3.82 -7.80
CA LYS A 126 24.92 3.54 -6.39
C LYS A 126 23.66 3.25 -5.56
N TYR A 127 22.53 3.91 -5.88
CA TYR A 127 21.27 3.70 -5.18
C TYR A 127 20.63 2.36 -5.52
N THR A 128 20.64 1.95 -6.79
CA THR A 128 20.10 0.62 -7.15
C THR A 128 20.98 -0.50 -6.65
N ASP A 129 22.30 -0.35 -6.65
CA ASP A 129 23.23 -1.32 -6.07
C ASP A 129 22.97 -1.50 -4.56
N ALA A 130 22.70 -0.40 -3.85
CA ALA A 130 22.32 -0.43 -2.45
C ALA A 130 20.94 -1.10 -2.23
N ALA A 131 19.94 -0.76 -3.02
CA ALA A 131 18.62 -1.40 -2.96
C ALA A 131 18.71 -2.91 -3.17
N MET A 132 19.48 -3.35 -4.16
CA MET A 132 19.69 -4.77 -4.47
C MET A 132 20.37 -5.54 -3.32
N ARG A 133 21.23 -4.93 -2.49
CA ARG A 133 21.75 -5.59 -1.29
C ARG A 133 20.64 -6.01 -0.32
N HIS A 134 19.67 -5.14 -0.08
CA HIS A 134 18.52 -5.44 0.77
C HIS A 134 17.58 -6.47 0.14
N ILE A 135 17.30 -6.35 -1.16
CA ILE A 135 16.47 -7.28 -1.93
C ILE A 135 17.05 -8.68 -1.92
N ARG A 136 18.37 -8.83 -2.15
CA ARG A 136 19.07 -10.14 -2.09
C ARG A 136 18.92 -10.80 -0.73
N ALA A 137 19.07 -10.03 0.35
CA ALA A 137 18.93 -10.56 1.71
C ALA A 137 17.52 -11.09 2.00
N TRP A 138 16.49 -10.45 1.47
CA TRP A 138 15.09 -10.83 1.73
C TRP A 138 14.57 -11.96 0.86
N PHE A 139 15.10 -12.12 -0.38
CA PHE A 139 14.49 -13.03 -1.37
C PHE A 139 15.45 -14.06 -1.97
N ILE A 140 16.79 -13.89 -1.84
CA ILE A 140 17.76 -14.73 -2.53
C ILE A 140 18.69 -15.47 -1.56
N ASP A 141 19.23 -14.78 -0.55
CA ASP A 141 20.20 -15.37 0.37
C ASP A 141 19.54 -16.42 1.27
N GLN A 142 19.93 -17.68 1.10
CA GLN A 142 19.41 -18.83 1.83
C GLN A 142 19.57 -18.71 3.37
N LYS A 143 20.49 -17.87 3.85
CA LYS A 143 20.71 -17.67 5.29
C LYS A 143 19.76 -16.66 5.90
N THR A 144 19.20 -15.74 5.08
CA THR A 144 18.49 -14.57 5.57
C THR A 144 17.12 -14.37 4.93
N MET A 145 16.83 -15.04 3.80
CA MET A 145 15.57 -14.87 3.09
C MET A 145 14.37 -15.22 3.96
N MET A 146 13.26 -14.52 3.73
CA MET A 146 11.97 -14.82 4.33
C MET A 146 11.24 -15.91 3.53
N ASN A 147 10.55 -16.82 4.21
CA ASN A 147 9.62 -17.74 3.55
C ASN A 147 8.44 -16.98 2.93
N PRO A 148 7.98 -17.36 1.70
CA PRO A 148 6.90 -16.66 1.00
C PRO A 148 5.51 -17.02 1.56
N ASN A 149 5.29 -16.77 2.85
CA ASN A 149 4.02 -16.98 3.52
C ASN A 149 3.94 -16.19 4.83
N LEU A 150 2.72 -16.09 5.39
CA LEU A 150 2.46 -15.46 6.68
C LEU A 150 1.71 -16.37 7.64
N LEU A 151 2.16 -17.61 7.75
CA LEU A 151 1.53 -18.64 8.61
C LEU A 151 1.45 -18.24 10.09
N TYR A 152 2.38 -17.41 10.54
CA TYR A 152 2.52 -17.03 11.95
C TYR A 152 2.31 -15.54 12.22
N ALA A 153 1.74 -14.81 11.25
CA ALA A 153 1.45 -13.39 11.42
C ALA A 153 0.21 -13.17 12.30
N GLN A 154 0.24 -12.11 13.10
CA GLN A 154 -0.79 -11.70 14.05
C GLN A 154 -1.30 -12.84 14.93
N ALA A 155 -0.37 -13.63 15.47
CA ALA A 155 -0.64 -14.65 16.46
C ALA A 155 -1.30 -14.07 17.73
N ILE A 156 -2.02 -14.91 18.46
CA ILE A 156 -2.65 -14.54 19.73
C ILE A 156 -2.33 -15.61 20.75
N LYS A 157 -1.65 -15.25 21.85
CA LYS A 157 -1.29 -16.18 22.91
C LYS A 157 -2.52 -16.95 23.41
N GLY A 158 -2.44 -18.27 23.37
CA GLY A 158 -3.49 -19.18 23.83
C GLY A 158 -4.70 -19.31 22.89
N ILE A 159 -4.71 -18.66 21.69
CA ILE A 159 -5.83 -18.68 20.75
C ILE A 159 -5.41 -19.16 19.38
N ALA A 160 -4.38 -18.53 18.78
CA ALA A 160 -3.97 -18.83 17.42
C ALA A 160 -2.47 -18.60 17.21
N THR A 161 -1.81 -19.51 16.48
CA THR A 161 -0.39 -19.39 16.10
C THR A 161 -0.15 -18.43 14.94
N GLY A 162 -1.19 -18.01 14.25
CA GLY A 162 -1.24 -17.05 13.15
C GLY A 162 -2.67 -16.95 12.62
N ARG A 163 -2.96 -15.88 11.86
CA ARG A 163 -4.32 -15.58 11.34
C ARG A 163 -4.25 -14.95 9.96
N GLY A 164 -5.33 -15.08 9.17
CA GLY A 164 -5.46 -14.45 7.85
C GLY A 164 -5.27 -12.93 7.88
N ILE A 165 -5.81 -12.26 8.88
CA ILE A 165 -5.68 -10.80 9.03
C ILE A 165 -4.22 -10.32 9.17
N GLY A 166 -3.29 -11.23 9.47
CA GLY A 166 -1.86 -10.91 9.49
C GLY A 166 -1.25 -10.58 8.14
N ILE A 167 -1.95 -10.90 7.03
CA ILE A 167 -1.52 -10.56 5.66
C ILE A 167 -1.34 -9.05 5.48
N ILE A 168 -2.06 -8.24 6.26
CA ILE A 168 -1.92 -6.79 6.25
C ILE A 168 -0.51 -6.31 6.64
N ASP A 169 0.28 -7.10 7.38
CA ASP A 169 1.63 -6.73 7.82
C ASP A 169 2.64 -6.65 6.65
N THR A 170 2.29 -7.14 5.46
CA THR A 170 3.13 -7.09 4.25
C THR A 170 2.65 -6.12 3.17
N ILE A 171 1.71 -5.22 3.47
CA ILE A 171 1.24 -4.21 2.49
C ILE A 171 2.39 -3.38 1.90
N HIS A 172 3.47 -3.18 2.64
CA HIS A 172 4.63 -2.40 2.20
C HIS A 172 5.46 -3.08 1.10
N LEU A 173 5.30 -4.39 0.88
CA LEU A 173 5.94 -5.09 -0.24
C LEU A 173 5.44 -4.63 -1.61
N ILE A 174 4.29 -3.93 -1.68
CA ILE A 174 3.82 -3.36 -2.96
C ILE A 174 4.81 -2.34 -3.52
N GLU A 175 5.45 -1.52 -2.67
CA GLU A 175 6.47 -0.57 -3.11
C GLU A 175 7.80 -1.26 -3.49
N VAL A 176 8.12 -2.38 -2.86
CA VAL A 176 9.27 -3.23 -3.27
C VAL A 176 8.99 -3.85 -4.64
N ALA A 177 7.81 -4.41 -4.88
CA ALA A 177 7.41 -4.95 -6.17
C ALA A 177 7.42 -3.86 -7.27
N GLN A 178 6.96 -2.66 -6.97
CA GLN A 178 7.00 -1.52 -7.89
C GLN A 178 8.45 -1.08 -8.18
N SER A 179 9.32 -1.03 -7.17
CA SER A 179 10.75 -0.74 -7.34
C SER A 179 11.42 -1.77 -8.26
N LEU A 180 11.13 -3.06 -8.05
CA LEU A 180 11.63 -4.16 -8.89
C LEU A 180 11.17 -4.01 -10.35
N ARG A 181 9.91 -3.67 -10.59
CA ARG A 181 9.39 -3.43 -11.95
C ARG A 181 10.12 -2.27 -12.65
N LEU A 182 10.37 -1.18 -11.94
CA LEU A 182 11.08 -0.02 -12.50
C LEU A 182 12.55 -0.35 -12.81
N MET A 183 13.23 -1.05 -11.92
CA MET A 183 14.62 -1.48 -12.14
C MET A 183 14.72 -2.53 -13.27
N GLU A 184 13.78 -3.47 -13.37
CA GLU A 184 13.69 -4.43 -14.46
C GLU A 184 13.52 -3.75 -15.82
N ALA A 185 12.58 -2.78 -15.92
CA ALA A 185 12.32 -2.05 -17.16
C ALA A 185 13.55 -1.31 -17.71
N GLN A 186 14.55 -1.06 -16.86
CA GLN A 186 15.83 -0.42 -17.24
C GLN A 186 17.00 -1.42 -17.30
N GLY A 187 16.73 -2.72 -17.20
CA GLY A 187 17.77 -3.76 -17.29
C GLY A 187 18.79 -3.73 -16.14
N ILE A 188 18.41 -3.26 -14.95
CA ILE A 188 19.31 -3.11 -13.80
C ILE A 188 19.53 -4.44 -13.08
N ILE A 189 18.51 -5.30 -13.05
CA ILE A 189 18.53 -6.57 -12.32
C ILE A 189 19.05 -7.66 -13.25
N GLU A 190 20.01 -8.44 -12.81
CA GLU A 190 20.52 -9.61 -13.56
C GLU A 190 19.40 -10.66 -13.72
N ASP A 191 19.29 -11.27 -14.90
CA ASP A 191 18.23 -12.22 -15.26
C ASP A 191 18.04 -13.35 -14.23
N LYS A 192 19.14 -13.92 -13.72
CA LYS A 192 19.10 -14.99 -12.73
C LYS A 192 18.52 -14.52 -11.40
N GLU A 193 18.90 -13.34 -10.95
CA GLU A 193 18.36 -12.73 -9.72
C GLU A 193 16.88 -12.38 -9.89
N LEU A 194 16.53 -11.79 -11.03
CA LEU A 194 15.15 -11.44 -11.37
C LEU A 194 14.25 -12.67 -11.36
N GLN A 195 14.67 -13.78 -11.95
CA GLN A 195 13.93 -15.04 -11.95
C GLN A 195 13.74 -15.58 -10.52
N THR A 196 14.78 -15.53 -9.69
CA THR A 196 14.70 -15.98 -8.29
C THR A 196 13.73 -15.13 -7.47
N ILE A 197 13.78 -13.81 -7.63
CA ILE A 197 12.88 -12.88 -6.93
C ILE A 197 11.43 -13.07 -7.41
N ARG A 198 11.23 -13.24 -8.73
CA ARG A 198 9.90 -13.53 -9.30
C ARG A 198 9.31 -14.83 -8.78
N LEU A 199 10.13 -15.87 -8.64
CA LEU A 199 9.68 -17.13 -8.05
C LEU A 199 9.19 -16.92 -6.62
N TRP A 200 9.95 -16.20 -5.79
CA TRP A 200 9.52 -15.87 -4.43
C TRP A 200 8.15 -15.16 -4.40
N PHE A 201 7.95 -14.14 -5.24
CA PHE A 201 6.66 -13.42 -5.32
C PHE A 201 5.55 -14.31 -5.91
N SER A 202 5.87 -15.20 -6.83
CA SER A 202 4.91 -16.17 -7.40
C SER A 202 4.45 -17.19 -6.35
N ASP A 203 5.36 -17.69 -5.52
CA ASP A 203 5.06 -18.59 -4.43
C ASP A 203 4.19 -17.88 -3.36
N TYR A 204 4.54 -16.63 -3.04
CA TYR A 204 3.73 -15.83 -2.12
C TYR A 204 2.35 -15.52 -2.67
N LEU A 205 2.23 -15.18 -3.94
CA LEU A 205 0.96 -14.96 -4.63
C LEU A 205 0.10 -16.24 -4.64
N THR A 206 0.72 -17.39 -4.87
CA THR A 206 0.05 -18.70 -4.79
C THR A 206 -0.46 -18.96 -3.38
N TRP A 207 0.36 -18.72 -2.35
CA TRP A 207 -0.06 -18.87 -0.95
C TRP A 207 -1.21 -17.94 -0.59
N LEU A 208 -1.14 -16.65 -1.00
CA LEU A 208 -2.22 -15.66 -0.78
C LEU A 208 -3.54 -16.07 -1.44
N SER A 209 -3.51 -16.75 -2.59
CA SER A 209 -4.71 -17.11 -3.36
C SER A 209 -5.25 -18.51 -3.06
N THR A 210 -4.47 -19.39 -2.41
CA THR A 210 -4.86 -20.80 -2.19
C THR A 210 -4.91 -21.22 -0.72
N HIS A 211 -4.08 -20.63 0.15
CA HIS A 211 -4.10 -20.97 1.56
C HIS A 211 -5.33 -20.40 2.26
N ARG A 212 -5.87 -21.14 3.25
CA ARG A 212 -7.06 -20.72 4.02
C ARG A 212 -6.96 -19.28 4.59
N TYR A 213 -5.77 -18.85 5.02
CA TYR A 213 -5.55 -17.50 5.56
C TYR A 213 -5.66 -16.44 4.46
N GLY A 214 -5.10 -16.73 3.28
CA GLY A 214 -5.25 -15.86 2.13
C GLY A 214 -6.71 -15.70 1.68
N ILE A 215 -7.44 -16.82 1.61
CA ILE A 215 -8.88 -16.83 1.29
C ILE A 215 -9.69 -16.06 2.34
N ASN A 216 -9.41 -16.27 3.64
CA ASN A 216 -10.10 -15.55 4.71
C ASN A 216 -9.87 -14.03 4.64
N GLU A 217 -8.65 -13.59 4.33
CA GLU A 217 -8.33 -12.18 4.19
C GLU A 217 -8.97 -11.58 2.93
N MET A 218 -8.96 -12.33 1.83
CA MET A 218 -9.66 -11.98 0.60
C MET A 218 -11.15 -11.72 0.86
N GLU A 219 -11.82 -12.60 1.61
CA GLU A 219 -13.26 -12.52 1.89
C GLU A 219 -13.63 -11.49 2.97
N ALA A 220 -12.66 -10.82 3.58
CA ALA A 220 -12.93 -9.73 4.52
C ALA A 220 -13.69 -8.60 3.84
N LYS A 221 -14.72 -8.09 4.52
CA LYS A 221 -15.69 -7.13 3.96
C LYS A 221 -15.27 -5.67 4.13
N ASN A 222 -14.15 -5.41 4.77
CA ASN A 222 -13.59 -4.11 5.11
C ASN A 222 -12.22 -3.89 4.46
N ASN A 223 -11.42 -2.93 4.95
CA ASN A 223 -10.08 -2.61 4.45
C ASN A 223 -9.17 -3.84 4.26
N HIS A 224 -9.32 -4.91 5.04
CA HIS A 224 -8.54 -6.14 4.90
C HIS A 224 -8.69 -6.77 3.51
N GLY A 225 -9.93 -6.93 3.02
CA GLY A 225 -10.17 -7.46 1.66
C GLY A 225 -9.63 -6.54 0.57
N THR A 226 -9.66 -5.22 0.80
CA THR A 226 -9.03 -4.23 -0.12
C THR A 226 -7.52 -4.36 -0.10
N CYS A 227 -6.89 -4.45 1.07
CA CYS A 227 -5.44 -4.60 1.21
C CYS A 227 -4.94 -5.92 0.63
N TRP A 228 -5.69 -7.03 0.80
CA TRP A 228 -5.37 -8.28 0.14
C TRP A 228 -5.35 -8.11 -1.39
N THR A 229 -6.41 -7.52 -1.96
CA THR A 229 -6.53 -7.32 -3.41
C THR A 229 -5.41 -6.40 -3.94
N MET A 230 -5.05 -5.34 -3.19
CA MET A 230 -3.97 -4.42 -3.54
C MET A 230 -2.60 -5.12 -3.59
N GLN A 231 -2.30 -5.96 -2.60
CA GLN A 231 -1.07 -6.74 -2.57
C GLN A 231 -1.01 -7.73 -3.73
N VAL A 232 -2.08 -8.48 -3.95
CA VAL A 232 -2.18 -9.45 -5.05
C VAL A 232 -2.03 -8.75 -6.41
N ALA A 233 -2.65 -7.59 -6.61
CA ALA A 233 -2.52 -6.81 -7.84
C ALA A 233 -1.06 -6.35 -8.09
N ALA A 234 -0.38 -5.84 -7.06
CA ALA A 234 1.00 -5.40 -7.16
C ALA A 234 1.96 -6.57 -7.46
N PHE A 235 1.77 -7.70 -6.78
CA PHE A 235 2.60 -8.89 -6.98
C PHE A 235 2.31 -9.57 -8.33
N ALA A 236 1.05 -9.62 -8.75
CA ALA A 236 0.66 -10.11 -10.08
C ALA A 236 1.24 -9.25 -11.20
N SER A 237 1.29 -7.92 -11.00
CA SER A 237 1.92 -7.00 -11.95
C SER A 237 3.43 -7.25 -12.09
N PHE A 238 4.15 -7.49 -10.99
CA PHE A 238 5.59 -7.82 -11.03
C PHE A 238 5.85 -9.22 -11.60
N THR A 239 5.02 -10.21 -11.26
CA THR A 239 5.15 -11.59 -11.77
C THR A 239 4.55 -11.80 -13.15
N GLN A 240 3.95 -10.74 -13.75
CA GLN A 240 3.28 -10.79 -15.06
C GLN A 240 2.12 -11.80 -15.11
N ASN A 241 1.39 -11.96 -14.01
CA ASN A 241 0.25 -12.86 -13.90
C ASN A 241 -1.04 -12.14 -14.31
N GLU A 242 -1.35 -12.18 -15.62
CA GLU A 242 -2.52 -11.52 -16.20
C GLU A 242 -3.85 -12.07 -15.71
N GLU A 243 -3.91 -13.34 -15.31
CA GLU A 243 -5.13 -13.94 -14.77
C GLU A 243 -5.49 -13.29 -13.43
N MET A 244 -4.51 -13.15 -12.54
CA MET A 244 -4.72 -12.50 -11.24
C MET A 244 -4.98 -10.99 -11.38
N LEU A 245 -4.40 -10.31 -12.36
CA LEU A 245 -4.72 -8.91 -12.64
C LEU A 245 -6.19 -8.75 -13.10
N ARG A 246 -6.68 -9.63 -13.99
CA ARG A 246 -8.11 -9.64 -14.36
C ARG A 246 -9.02 -9.94 -13.17
N PHE A 247 -8.65 -10.92 -12.36
CA PHE A 247 -9.38 -11.24 -11.12
C PHE A 247 -9.48 -10.04 -10.18
N CYS A 248 -8.38 -9.31 -9.95
CA CYS A 248 -8.37 -8.12 -9.09
C CYS A 248 -9.23 -6.98 -9.66
N ARG A 249 -9.23 -6.74 -10.99
CA ARG A 249 -10.10 -5.75 -11.63
C ARG A 249 -11.58 -6.11 -11.42
N GLU A 250 -11.95 -7.35 -11.70
CA GLU A 250 -13.32 -7.80 -11.50
C GLU A 250 -13.73 -7.73 -10.03
N ARG A 251 -12.84 -8.13 -9.11
CA ARG A 251 -13.11 -8.04 -7.67
C ARG A 251 -13.32 -6.60 -7.21
N TYR A 252 -12.54 -5.64 -7.71
CA TYR A 252 -12.75 -4.23 -7.42
C TYR A 252 -14.16 -3.78 -7.82
N ARG A 253 -14.60 -4.13 -9.04
CA ARG A 253 -15.88 -3.70 -9.60
C ARG A 253 -17.08 -4.40 -8.95
N SER A 254 -16.99 -5.71 -8.75
CA SER A 254 -18.13 -6.52 -8.34
C SER A 254 -18.24 -6.72 -6.82
N VAL A 255 -17.13 -6.54 -6.07
CA VAL A 255 -17.08 -6.83 -4.63
C VAL A 255 -16.67 -5.60 -3.82
N LEU A 256 -15.48 -5.03 -4.06
CA LEU A 256 -14.93 -4.02 -3.14
C LEU A 256 -15.73 -2.73 -3.19
N LEU A 257 -15.80 -2.07 -4.34
CA LEU A 257 -16.48 -0.80 -4.48
C LEU A 257 -17.98 -0.87 -4.10
N PRO A 258 -18.79 -1.82 -4.62
CA PRO A 258 -20.21 -1.86 -4.32
C PRO A 258 -20.56 -2.27 -2.88
N ASN A 259 -19.69 -3.05 -2.19
CA ASN A 259 -20.01 -3.56 -0.86
C ASN A 259 -19.36 -2.76 0.28
N GLN A 260 -18.30 -2.00 0.01
CA GLN A 260 -17.59 -1.26 1.06
C GLN A 260 -17.92 0.23 1.08
N MET A 261 -18.28 0.82 -0.08
CA MET A 261 -18.59 2.25 -0.16
C MET A 261 -20.12 2.48 -0.09
N ALA A 262 -20.56 3.43 0.70
CA ALA A 262 -21.95 3.91 0.71
C ALA A 262 -22.20 4.89 -0.46
N ALA A 263 -23.46 5.24 -0.69
CA ALA A 263 -23.88 6.13 -1.78
C ALA A 263 -23.28 7.56 -1.68
N ASP A 264 -22.96 8.00 -0.46
CA ASP A 264 -22.32 9.28 -0.15
C ASP A 264 -20.78 9.25 -0.28
N GLY A 265 -20.17 8.09 -0.52
CA GLY A 265 -18.72 7.88 -0.60
C GLY A 265 -18.07 7.44 0.72
N SER A 266 -18.82 7.34 1.81
CA SER A 266 -18.30 6.87 3.10
C SER A 266 -18.07 5.35 3.13
N PHE A 267 -17.36 4.87 4.16
CA PHE A 267 -17.05 3.45 4.38
C PHE A 267 -17.69 2.95 5.67
N PRO A 268 -18.95 2.46 5.65
CA PRO A 268 -19.72 2.15 6.87
C PRO A 268 -18.99 1.22 7.84
N LEU A 269 -18.35 0.15 7.35
CA LEU A 269 -17.65 -0.82 8.22
C LEU A 269 -16.39 -0.23 8.88
N GLU A 270 -15.77 0.77 8.25
CA GLU A 270 -14.64 1.49 8.87
C GLU A 270 -15.15 2.51 9.90
N LEU A 271 -16.29 3.13 9.62
CA LEU A 271 -16.93 4.10 10.51
C LEU A 271 -17.49 3.50 11.81
N GLU A 272 -17.75 2.18 11.83
CA GLU A 272 -18.16 1.43 13.01
C GLU A 272 -16.99 1.06 13.94
N ARG A 273 -15.75 1.29 13.50
CA ARG A 273 -14.54 0.95 14.25
C ARG A 273 -14.19 2.05 15.26
N THR A 274 -13.27 1.72 16.16
CA THR A 274 -12.76 2.64 17.20
C THR A 274 -11.77 3.70 16.66
N LYS A 275 -11.29 3.53 15.43
CA LYS A 275 -10.48 4.53 14.69
C LYS A 275 -11.13 4.82 13.33
N PRO A 276 -12.34 5.42 13.30
CA PRO A 276 -13.15 5.55 12.09
C PRO A 276 -12.51 6.43 11.01
N TYR A 277 -11.78 7.46 11.43
CA TYR A 277 -11.09 8.38 10.52
C TYR A 277 -9.90 7.71 9.85
N GLY A 278 -8.96 7.21 10.64
CA GLY A 278 -7.76 6.55 10.13
C GLY A 278 -8.07 5.33 9.25
N TYR A 279 -9.05 4.50 9.64
CA TYR A 279 -9.44 3.35 8.80
C TYR A 279 -10.13 3.77 7.49
N SER A 280 -10.90 4.86 7.48
CA SER A 280 -11.50 5.38 6.24
C SER A 280 -10.44 5.92 5.29
N LEU A 281 -9.44 6.67 5.80
CA LEU A 281 -8.28 7.12 5.04
C LEU A 281 -7.51 5.94 4.45
N PHE A 282 -7.19 4.95 5.27
CA PHE A 282 -6.43 3.77 4.88
C PHE A 282 -7.14 2.94 3.79
N ASN A 283 -8.47 2.71 3.94
CA ASN A 283 -9.23 1.97 2.94
C ASN A 283 -9.30 2.70 1.60
N LEU A 284 -9.47 4.03 1.62
CA LEU A 284 -9.47 4.83 0.40
C LEU A 284 -8.10 4.85 -0.29
N ASP A 285 -7.01 4.94 0.49
CA ASP A 285 -5.64 4.83 -0.04
C ASP A 285 -5.43 3.50 -0.76
N ALA A 286 -5.86 2.40 -0.16
CA ALA A 286 -5.76 1.07 -0.78
C ALA A 286 -6.64 0.95 -2.04
N MET A 287 -7.87 1.47 -2.03
CA MET A 287 -8.76 1.44 -3.20
C MET A 287 -8.22 2.27 -4.36
N THR A 288 -7.70 3.46 -4.10
CA THR A 288 -7.13 4.31 -5.16
C THR A 288 -5.81 3.75 -5.69
N THR A 289 -5.03 3.08 -4.86
CA THR A 289 -3.84 2.33 -5.29
C THR A 289 -4.25 1.19 -6.23
N LEU A 290 -5.35 0.47 -5.96
CA LEU A 290 -5.91 -0.51 -6.89
C LEU A 290 -6.31 0.12 -8.22
N CYS A 291 -7.03 1.24 -8.21
CA CYS A 291 -7.39 1.94 -9.43
C CYS A 291 -6.14 2.32 -10.24
N HIS A 292 -5.09 2.80 -9.57
CA HIS A 292 -3.84 3.18 -10.23
C HIS A 292 -3.08 1.99 -10.83
N LEU A 293 -3.02 0.86 -10.11
CA LEU A 293 -2.34 -0.36 -10.56
C LEU A 293 -3.05 -1.08 -11.71
N LEU A 294 -4.40 -1.09 -11.69
CA LEU A 294 -5.20 -1.97 -12.52
C LEU A 294 -5.83 -1.30 -13.73
N THR A 295 -5.79 0.04 -13.82
CA THR A 295 -6.28 0.78 -14.98
C THR A 295 -5.44 0.46 -16.21
N THR A 296 -6.11 0.15 -17.31
CA THR A 296 -5.52 -0.03 -18.66
C THR A 296 -6.21 0.92 -19.65
N PRO A 297 -5.67 1.09 -20.87
CA PRO A 297 -6.35 1.87 -21.89
C PRO A 297 -7.76 1.37 -22.24
N GLU A 298 -7.99 0.06 -22.12
CA GLU A 298 -9.26 -0.60 -22.42
C GLU A 298 -10.22 -0.59 -21.21
N GLU A 299 -9.69 -0.47 -19.99
CA GLU A 299 -10.47 -0.61 -18.77
C GLU A 299 -9.98 0.39 -17.70
N ASN A 300 -10.63 1.55 -17.63
CA ASN A 300 -10.29 2.61 -16.69
C ASN A 300 -11.12 2.47 -15.39
N LEU A 301 -10.50 2.04 -14.30
CA LEU A 301 -11.18 1.89 -13.02
C LEU A 301 -11.52 3.23 -12.35
N TRP A 302 -10.87 4.32 -12.75
CA TRP A 302 -11.18 5.66 -12.26
C TRP A 302 -12.53 6.17 -12.77
N ASP A 303 -12.94 5.74 -13.96
CA ASP A 303 -14.22 6.10 -14.57
C ASP A 303 -15.34 5.11 -14.23
N TYR A 304 -14.99 3.97 -13.57
CA TYR A 304 -15.98 2.95 -13.26
C TYR A 304 -17.00 3.48 -12.23
N THR A 305 -18.27 3.30 -12.58
CA THR A 305 -19.41 3.67 -11.72
C THR A 305 -20.36 2.49 -11.63
N THR A 306 -20.76 2.13 -10.41
CA THR A 306 -21.77 1.09 -10.18
C THR A 306 -23.14 1.53 -10.67
N THR A 307 -24.09 0.59 -10.84
CA THR A 307 -25.46 0.89 -11.28
C THR A 307 -26.23 1.86 -10.39
N ASP A 308 -25.86 1.91 -9.09
CA ASP A 308 -26.42 2.85 -8.10
C ASP A 308 -25.56 4.12 -7.91
N GLY A 309 -24.59 4.33 -8.77
CA GLY A 309 -23.85 5.57 -8.90
C GLY A 309 -22.65 5.73 -7.95
N ARG A 310 -22.17 4.65 -7.28
CA ARG A 310 -20.92 4.69 -6.50
C ARG A 310 -19.71 4.67 -7.43
N ASN A 311 -18.72 5.47 -7.12
CA ASN A 311 -17.42 5.49 -7.82
C ASN A 311 -16.35 6.03 -6.89
N ILE A 312 -15.09 5.87 -7.29
CA ILE A 312 -13.96 6.23 -6.43
C ILE A 312 -13.87 7.74 -6.16
N GLU A 313 -14.31 8.58 -7.09
CA GLU A 313 -14.34 10.04 -6.94
C GLU A 313 -15.25 10.48 -5.78
N LYS A 314 -16.36 9.78 -5.54
CA LYS A 314 -17.21 10.05 -4.38
C LYS A 314 -16.50 9.81 -3.05
N GLY A 315 -15.72 8.72 -2.96
CA GLY A 315 -14.90 8.44 -1.77
C GLY A 315 -13.86 9.51 -1.52
N ILE A 316 -13.15 9.94 -2.57
CA ILE A 316 -12.17 11.02 -2.48
C ILE A 316 -12.86 12.33 -2.06
N SER A 317 -13.94 12.71 -2.73
CA SER A 317 -14.67 13.96 -2.44
C SER A 317 -15.22 13.98 -1.01
N TRP A 318 -15.69 12.84 -0.52
CA TRP A 318 -16.19 12.72 0.86
C TRP A 318 -15.08 12.96 1.89
N LEU A 319 -13.90 12.30 1.76
CA LEU A 319 -12.81 12.45 2.71
C LEU A 319 -12.07 13.79 2.61
N VAL A 320 -11.91 14.35 1.40
CA VAL A 320 -11.21 15.63 1.20
C VAL A 320 -11.78 16.76 2.04
N SER A 321 -13.10 16.79 2.27
CA SER A 321 -13.74 17.80 3.12
C SER A 321 -13.16 17.80 4.54
N PHE A 322 -12.91 16.63 5.11
CA PHE A 322 -12.38 16.45 6.46
C PHE A 322 -10.84 16.61 6.54
N LEU A 323 -10.13 16.48 5.42
CA LEU A 323 -8.69 16.80 5.37
C LEU A 323 -8.47 18.32 5.41
N LYS A 324 -9.37 19.09 4.77
CA LYS A 324 -9.31 20.54 4.76
C LYS A 324 -9.77 21.15 6.07
N ASP A 325 -10.77 20.56 6.70
CA ASP A 325 -11.32 20.96 7.99
C ASP A 325 -11.63 19.72 8.83
N LYS A 326 -10.63 19.25 9.57
CA LYS A 326 -10.76 18.10 10.48
C LYS A 326 -11.80 18.34 11.59
N GLY A 327 -12.01 19.61 11.97
CA GLY A 327 -13.03 20.01 12.93
C GLY A 327 -14.47 19.74 12.45
N SER A 328 -14.66 19.59 11.14
CA SER A 328 -15.96 19.21 10.56
C SER A 328 -16.30 17.71 10.68
N TRP A 329 -15.38 16.88 11.19
CA TRP A 329 -15.62 15.45 11.43
C TRP A 329 -16.68 15.26 12.52
N GLN A 330 -17.89 14.84 12.11
CA GLN A 330 -19.05 14.75 13.00
C GLN A 330 -19.19 13.41 13.73
N ARG A 331 -18.19 12.54 13.66
CA ARG A 331 -18.17 11.25 14.35
C ARG A 331 -17.17 11.29 15.49
N GLN A 332 -17.13 10.23 16.30
CA GLN A 332 -16.10 10.16 17.33
C GLN A 332 -14.70 10.21 16.70
N PRO A 333 -13.74 10.92 17.29
CA PRO A 333 -12.36 10.87 16.88
C PRO A 333 -11.79 9.46 17.11
N ASP A 334 -10.70 9.15 16.42
CA ASP A 334 -9.96 7.90 16.66
C ASP A 334 -9.48 7.87 18.11
N ILE A 335 -9.62 6.73 18.79
CA ILE A 335 -9.23 6.57 20.21
C ILE A 335 -7.71 6.67 20.42
N MET A 336 -6.92 6.44 19.37
CA MET A 336 -5.47 6.62 19.34
C MET A 336 -5.07 7.25 17.99
N PHE A 337 -3.99 8.01 17.99
CA PHE A 337 -3.38 8.58 16.76
C PHE A 337 -4.26 9.60 16.01
N TRP A 338 -5.27 10.16 16.64
CA TRP A 338 -6.13 11.18 16.02
C TRP A 338 -5.32 12.37 15.50
N GLU A 339 -4.37 12.89 16.28
CA GLU A 339 -3.61 14.08 15.92
C GLU A 339 -2.56 13.82 14.82
N GLU A 340 -2.19 12.56 14.61
CA GLU A 340 -1.19 12.14 13.61
C GLU A 340 -1.73 12.15 12.17
N TRP A 341 -3.05 12.19 12.01
CA TRP A 341 -3.71 12.27 10.73
C TRP A 341 -4.28 13.68 10.47
N PRO A 342 -4.39 14.13 9.20
CA PRO A 342 -4.00 13.44 7.96
C PRO A 342 -2.53 13.69 7.59
N VAL A 343 -2.00 12.84 6.68
CA VAL A 343 -0.71 13.01 6.00
C VAL A 343 -0.91 13.12 4.49
N ALA A 344 0.15 13.16 3.70
CA ALA A 344 0.07 13.25 2.24
C ALA A 344 -0.44 11.94 1.60
N HIS A 345 -1.73 11.70 1.71
CA HIS A 345 -2.40 10.48 1.27
C HIS A 345 -2.29 10.23 -0.23
N PRO A 346 -1.97 8.97 -0.68
CA PRO A 346 -1.89 8.61 -2.09
C PRO A 346 -3.19 8.85 -2.86
N PHE A 347 -4.37 8.73 -2.25
CA PHE A 347 -5.63 8.99 -2.95
C PHE A 347 -5.76 10.44 -3.47
N LEU A 348 -5.14 11.42 -2.80
CA LEU A 348 -5.10 12.80 -3.28
C LEU A 348 -4.22 12.95 -4.52
N LEU A 349 -3.02 12.35 -4.48
CA LEU A 349 -2.08 12.39 -5.59
C LEU A 349 -2.65 11.67 -6.81
N PHE A 350 -3.08 10.42 -6.64
CA PHE A 350 -3.63 9.62 -7.74
C PHE A 350 -4.93 10.21 -8.28
N GLY A 351 -5.83 10.68 -7.41
CA GLY A 351 -7.03 11.40 -7.82
C GLY A 351 -6.72 12.66 -8.64
N SER A 352 -5.65 13.39 -8.29
CA SER A 352 -5.23 14.57 -9.06
C SER A 352 -4.67 14.21 -10.43
N LEU A 353 -3.97 13.07 -10.55
CA LEU A 353 -3.38 12.59 -11.81
C LEU A 353 -4.45 12.07 -12.77
N HIS A 354 -5.50 11.42 -12.25
CA HIS A 354 -6.51 10.75 -13.08
C HIS A 354 -7.76 11.62 -13.33
N HIS A 355 -8.24 12.36 -12.33
CA HIS A 355 -9.40 13.25 -12.47
C HIS A 355 -9.01 14.70 -12.75
N TYR A 356 -7.70 15.02 -12.80
CA TYR A 356 -7.17 16.36 -13.06
C TYR A 356 -7.70 17.44 -12.11
N ARG A 357 -8.08 17.06 -10.88
CA ARG A 357 -8.58 17.94 -9.85
C ARG A 357 -7.42 18.68 -9.17
N LYS A 358 -7.20 19.93 -9.54
CA LYS A 358 -6.15 20.79 -8.96
C LYS A 358 -6.23 20.87 -7.44
N GLU A 359 -7.43 20.85 -6.88
CA GLU A 359 -7.69 20.94 -5.44
C GLU A 359 -7.12 19.75 -4.67
N TYR A 360 -7.13 18.53 -5.22
CA TYR A 360 -6.55 17.36 -4.58
C TYR A 360 -5.04 17.49 -4.46
N PHE A 361 -4.39 17.93 -5.54
CA PHE A 361 -2.96 18.17 -5.52
C PHE A 361 -2.57 19.33 -4.60
N GLN A 362 -3.34 20.43 -4.55
CA GLN A 362 -3.07 21.53 -3.62
C GLN A 362 -3.20 21.09 -2.16
N THR A 363 -4.20 20.27 -1.83
CA THR A 363 -4.35 19.68 -0.50
C THR A 363 -3.17 18.76 -0.19
N TRP A 364 -2.81 17.85 -1.10
CA TRP A 364 -1.69 16.93 -0.94
C TRP A 364 -0.36 17.65 -0.66
N LYS A 365 -0.08 18.74 -1.36
CA LYS A 365 1.16 19.52 -1.17
C LYS A 365 1.31 20.15 0.22
N GLN A 366 0.22 20.38 0.91
CA GLN A 366 0.21 21.05 2.22
C GLN A 366 0.35 20.06 3.40
N LEU A 367 0.20 18.77 3.14
CA LEU A 367 0.25 17.73 4.14
C LEU A 367 1.69 17.21 4.36
N GLU A 368 1.89 16.48 5.47
CA GLU A 368 3.18 15.85 5.81
C GLU A 368 3.51 14.71 4.82
N HIS A 369 4.65 14.79 4.14
CA HIS A 369 5.10 13.81 3.15
C HIS A 369 6.02 12.73 3.71
N PHE A 370 6.61 12.96 4.86
CA PHE A 370 7.59 12.07 5.48
C PHE A 370 7.24 11.80 6.94
N PRO A 371 6.07 11.23 7.22
CA PRO A 371 5.62 11.01 8.60
C PRO A 371 6.61 10.13 9.34
N THR A 372 6.77 10.40 10.65
CA THR A 372 7.68 9.66 11.54
C THR A 372 6.94 8.82 12.56
N ASN A 373 5.63 9.01 12.73
CA ASN A 373 4.83 8.20 13.62
C ASN A 373 4.69 6.76 13.07
N GLU A 374 5.01 5.76 13.87
CA GLU A 374 5.05 4.35 13.46
C GLU A 374 3.69 3.82 13.01
N GLU A 375 2.60 4.21 13.66
CA GLU A 375 1.24 3.78 13.27
C GLU A 375 0.83 4.38 11.92
N VAL A 376 1.19 5.65 11.67
CA VAL A 376 0.96 6.30 10.38
C VAL A 376 1.74 5.60 9.28
N ILE A 377 3.05 5.37 9.49
CA ILE A 377 3.92 4.67 8.55
C ILE A 377 3.35 3.28 8.24
N ARG A 378 2.92 2.56 9.25
CA ARG A 378 2.35 1.22 9.13
C ARG A 378 1.08 1.19 8.30
N ASN A 379 0.22 2.20 8.42
CA ASN A 379 -1.08 2.27 7.74
C ASN A 379 -1.04 3.16 6.48
N LEU A 380 0.13 3.55 5.97
CA LEU A 380 0.27 4.29 4.73
C LEU A 380 0.84 3.35 3.64
N PRO A 381 0.02 2.87 2.70
CA PRO A 381 0.45 1.86 1.73
C PRO A 381 1.47 2.40 0.71
N ILE A 382 1.38 3.70 0.37
CA ILE A 382 2.30 4.38 -0.54
C ILE A 382 3.03 5.48 0.21
N ARG A 383 4.32 5.30 0.42
CA ARG A 383 5.22 6.23 1.11
C ARG A 383 6.26 6.86 0.20
N HIS A 384 6.41 6.32 -1.01
CA HIS A 384 7.36 6.76 -2.03
C HIS A 384 6.64 7.11 -3.32
N PRO A 385 5.94 8.26 -3.37
CA PRO A 385 5.13 8.65 -4.54
C PRO A 385 5.89 8.67 -5.86
N LEU A 386 7.21 8.92 -5.83
CA LEU A 386 8.07 8.94 -7.02
C LEU A 386 8.09 7.61 -7.78
N LEU A 387 7.86 6.49 -7.11
CA LEU A 387 7.77 5.16 -7.74
C LEU A 387 6.52 5.00 -8.62
N TRP A 388 5.52 5.85 -8.45
CA TRP A 388 4.17 5.71 -9.00
C TRP A 388 3.81 6.79 -10.04
N LEU A 389 4.78 7.59 -10.47
CA LEU A 389 4.54 8.69 -11.41
C LEU A 389 4.71 8.31 -12.89
N ASN A 390 5.12 7.10 -13.19
CA ASN A 390 5.44 6.67 -14.56
C ASN A 390 4.21 6.10 -15.27
#